data_0bcfbf998de74be9f5a55771616b1e06
#
_entry.id   0bcfbf998de74be9f5a55771616b1e06
#
_cell.length_a   1.000
_cell.length_b   1.000
_cell.length_c   1.000
_cell.angle_alpha   90.00
_cell.angle_beta   90.00
_cell.angle_gamma   90.00
#
_symmetry.space_group_name_H-M   'P 1'
#
loop_
_entity.id
_entity.type
_entity.pdbx_description
1 polymer ?
#
loop_
_entity_poly.entity_id
_entity_poly.type
_entity_poly.pdbx_seq_one_letter_code
_entity_poly.pdbx_strand_id
1 'polypeptide(L)'
;YATTPYLANRWELDDDTLPADSVAVIILEGTLYSWETYRLEKQLRDVFDNPKICGAVLWINGPGGMVAHVDLAAKMIAESSKPIATYVAGTMGSAHFWLGTAAGRTFIASPMCEVGSVGIMLTYQSFKNYFKKQGIDYREIYPDSADLKNYETRAIEDDNNEEPIKQRLAVMHRIFCDAISRNLGIAYDPELPLFRGQIFTGDVAVANGYIDQFGTLEDAVKWVLAQATVRKVNEMYNI
;
A
#
# COMPACT_ATOMS: atom_id res chain seq x y z
N TYR A 1 32.31 -6.80 -12.02
CA TYR A 1 31.12 -6.31 -11.32
C TYR A 1 30.14 -5.85 -12.39
N ALA A 2 29.11 -6.63 -12.70
CA ALA A 2 28.00 -6.18 -13.53
C ALA A 2 27.16 -5.20 -12.67
N THR A 3 27.29 -3.92 -12.92
CA THR A 3 26.44 -2.91 -12.31
C THR A 3 25.07 -3.03 -12.96
N THR A 4 24.13 -3.68 -12.25
CA THR A 4 22.71 -3.60 -12.63
C THR A 4 22.29 -2.15 -12.48
N PRO A 5 21.85 -1.45 -13.54
CA PRO A 5 21.50 -0.04 -13.40
C PRO A 5 20.20 0.10 -12.61
N TYR A 6 20.25 0.76 -11.49
CA TYR A 6 19.09 1.15 -10.72
C TYR A 6 18.52 2.46 -11.23
N LEU A 7 17.23 2.50 -11.44
CA LEU A 7 16.50 3.72 -11.79
C LEU A 7 15.67 4.16 -10.59
N ALA A 8 16.27 4.98 -9.74
CA ALA A 8 15.55 5.62 -8.65
C ALA A 8 14.79 6.86 -9.17
N ASN A 9 13.47 6.89 -8.99
CA ASN A 9 12.59 8.08 -9.11
C ASN A 9 12.90 9.07 -10.26
N ARG A 10 13.20 8.60 -11.46
CA ARG A 10 13.22 9.48 -12.63
C ARG A 10 11.81 9.56 -13.23
N TRP A 11 11.25 10.75 -13.25
CA TRP A 11 9.95 11.08 -13.83
C TRP A 11 9.93 11.00 -15.36
N GLU A 12 11.09 11.08 -15.97
CA GLU A 12 11.32 10.94 -17.41
C GLU A 12 12.41 9.89 -17.57
N LEU A 13 12.00 8.67 -17.90
CA LEU A 13 12.92 7.64 -18.38
C LEU A 13 13.36 8.08 -19.75
N ASP A 14 14.64 8.47 -19.89
CA ASP A 14 15.25 8.64 -21.20
C ASP A 14 15.42 7.24 -21.81
N ASP A 15 14.44 6.85 -22.62
CA ASP A 15 14.39 5.53 -23.26
C ASP A 15 15.64 5.20 -24.06
N ASP A 16 16.34 6.21 -24.58
CA ASP A 16 17.52 5.99 -25.43
C ASP A 16 18.73 5.49 -24.62
N THR A 17 18.81 5.89 -23.34
CA THR A 17 19.95 5.53 -22.45
C THR A 17 19.70 4.34 -21.54
N LEU A 18 18.46 3.83 -21.50
CA LEU A 18 18.09 2.71 -20.61
C LEU A 18 18.59 1.38 -21.16
N PRO A 19 19.43 0.62 -20.41
CA PRO A 19 19.80 -0.73 -20.80
C PRO A 19 18.61 -1.70 -20.88
N ALA A 20 18.69 -2.69 -21.75
CA ALA A 20 17.73 -3.78 -21.73
C ALA A 20 17.78 -4.55 -20.40
N ASP A 21 16.65 -5.11 -20.00
CA ASP A 21 16.49 -5.84 -18.75
C ASP A 21 16.74 -5.01 -17.47
N SER A 22 16.48 -3.72 -17.54
CA SER A 22 16.52 -2.84 -16.37
C SER A 22 15.41 -3.18 -15.38
N VAL A 23 15.70 -3.02 -14.08
CA VAL A 23 14.71 -3.13 -13.01
C VAL A 23 14.40 -1.74 -12.47
N ALA A 24 13.14 -1.35 -12.47
CA ALA A 24 12.70 -0.09 -11.89
C ALA A 24 12.68 -0.19 -10.36
N VAL A 25 13.14 0.86 -9.66
CA VAL A 25 12.93 0.99 -8.21
C VAL A 25 11.94 2.12 -7.97
N ILE A 26 10.76 1.77 -7.49
CA ILE A 26 9.68 2.71 -7.15
C ILE A 26 9.76 2.99 -5.65
N ILE A 27 10.00 4.24 -5.27
CA ILE A 27 10.17 4.64 -3.87
C ILE A 27 8.81 5.11 -3.31
N LEU A 28 8.39 4.45 -2.23
CA LEU A 28 7.22 4.78 -1.42
C LEU A 28 7.70 5.15 -0.01
N GLU A 29 7.95 6.43 0.21
CA GLU A 29 8.50 6.95 1.47
C GLU A 29 7.54 7.92 2.15
N GLY A 30 7.44 7.84 3.47
CA GLY A 30 6.62 8.74 4.28
C GLY A 30 5.14 8.40 4.26
N THR A 31 4.28 9.37 4.54
CA THR A 31 2.82 9.19 4.53
C THR A 31 2.28 9.16 3.11
N LEU A 32 1.50 8.16 2.80
CA LEU A 32 0.87 8.00 1.49
C LEU A 32 -0.35 8.91 1.36
N TYR A 33 -0.27 9.95 0.54
CA TYR A 33 -1.38 10.80 0.16
C TYR A 33 -2.01 10.35 -1.18
N SER A 34 -3.22 10.82 -1.50
CA SER A 34 -3.93 10.38 -2.71
C SER A 34 -3.17 10.63 -4.02
N TRP A 35 -2.36 11.71 -4.09
CA TRP A 35 -1.55 11.98 -5.29
C TRP A 35 -0.37 11.00 -5.44
N GLU A 36 0.08 10.38 -4.36
CA GLU A 36 1.18 9.40 -4.39
C GLU A 36 0.70 8.05 -4.89
N THR A 37 -0.52 7.62 -4.51
CA THR A 37 -1.13 6.43 -5.10
C THR A 37 -1.39 6.61 -6.59
N TYR A 38 -1.87 7.79 -7.01
CA TYR A 38 -2.04 8.10 -8.42
C TYR A 38 -0.71 8.14 -9.19
N ARG A 39 0.35 8.68 -8.56
CA ARG A 39 1.71 8.65 -9.10
C ARG A 39 2.22 7.22 -9.24
N LEU A 40 2.00 6.38 -8.22
CA LEU A 40 2.36 4.97 -8.25
C LEU A 40 1.69 4.24 -9.41
N GLU A 41 0.38 4.43 -9.61
CA GLU A 41 -0.33 3.84 -10.76
C GLU A 41 0.31 4.23 -12.10
N LYS A 42 0.69 5.51 -12.25
CA LYS A 42 1.38 5.98 -13.46
C LYS A 42 2.74 5.29 -13.63
N GLN A 43 3.55 5.24 -12.56
CA GLN A 43 4.86 4.57 -12.59
C GLN A 43 4.74 3.07 -12.91
N LEU A 44 3.71 2.40 -12.40
CA LEU A 44 3.44 0.99 -12.73
C LEU A 44 3.10 0.83 -14.23
N ARG A 45 2.28 1.72 -14.81
CA ARG A 45 2.01 1.72 -16.25
C ARG A 45 3.29 1.93 -17.07
N ASP A 46 4.11 2.91 -16.68
CA ASP A 46 5.39 3.17 -17.34
C ASP A 46 6.30 1.92 -17.30
N VAL A 47 6.33 1.22 -16.17
CA VAL A 47 7.05 -0.07 -16.04
C VAL A 47 6.48 -1.12 -16.99
N PHE A 48 5.13 -1.25 -17.06
CA PHE A 48 4.49 -2.29 -17.87
C PHE A 48 4.66 -2.04 -19.38
N ASP A 49 4.59 -0.80 -19.79
CA ASP A 49 4.62 -0.40 -21.21
C ASP A 49 6.05 -0.32 -21.77
N ASN A 50 7.07 -0.12 -20.92
CA ASN A 50 8.45 0.02 -21.39
C ASN A 50 9.12 -1.36 -21.62
N PRO A 51 9.47 -1.73 -22.87
CA PRO A 51 10.04 -3.04 -23.19
C PRO A 51 11.46 -3.25 -22.62
N LYS A 52 12.19 -2.17 -22.26
CA LYS A 52 13.52 -2.24 -21.66
C LYS A 52 13.49 -2.54 -20.17
N ILE A 53 12.32 -2.36 -19.51
CA ILE A 53 12.12 -2.64 -18.09
C ILE A 53 11.56 -4.07 -17.95
N CYS A 54 12.29 -4.94 -17.28
CA CYS A 54 11.89 -6.32 -17.09
C CYS A 54 11.04 -6.58 -15.82
N GLY A 55 10.99 -5.63 -14.89
CA GLY A 55 10.23 -5.70 -13.64
C GLY A 55 10.53 -4.54 -12.71
N ALA A 56 9.98 -4.58 -11.49
CA ALA A 56 10.17 -3.50 -10.53
C ALA A 56 10.41 -4.00 -9.09
N VAL A 57 11.03 -3.14 -8.28
CA VAL A 57 11.09 -3.28 -6.83
C VAL A 57 10.37 -2.08 -6.20
N LEU A 58 9.40 -2.33 -5.33
CA LEU A 58 8.81 -1.32 -4.45
C LEU A 58 9.74 -1.16 -3.25
N TRP A 59 10.43 -0.03 -3.15
CA TRP A 59 11.20 0.35 -1.97
C TRP A 59 10.27 1.08 -1.00
N ILE A 60 9.99 0.51 0.17
CA ILE A 60 8.97 1.01 1.09
C ILE A 60 9.57 1.40 2.43
N ASN A 61 9.26 2.64 2.86
CA ASN A 61 9.54 3.15 4.20
C ASN A 61 8.45 4.16 4.62
N GLY A 62 7.32 3.67 5.12
CA GLY A 62 6.25 4.57 5.51
C GLY A 62 5.13 3.91 6.34
N PRO A 63 4.39 4.72 7.11
CA PRO A 63 3.35 4.24 8.03
C PRO A 63 2.03 3.86 7.36
N GLY A 64 1.89 4.09 6.07
CA GLY A 64 0.62 4.06 5.36
C GLY A 64 0.10 5.46 5.06
N GLY A 65 -1.21 5.62 4.98
CA GLY A 65 -1.81 6.92 4.68
C GLY A 65 -3.27 6.84 4.24
N MET A 66 -3.63 7.65 3.24
CA MET A 66 -5.01 7.72 2.74
C MET A 66 -5.38 6.46 1.96
N VAL A 67 -6.65 6.06 2.06
CA VAL A 67 -7.17 4.82 1.43
C VAL A 67 -7.48 4.98 -0.06
N ALA A 68 -7.54 6.20 -0.58
CA ALA A 68 -7.93 6.46 -1.96
C ALA A 68 -6.97 5.81 -2.95
N HIS A 69 -7.50 4.99 -3.87
CA HIS A 69 -6.78 4.27 -4.93
C HIS A 69 -5.76 3.22 -4.47
N VAL A 70 -5.66 2.91 -3.18
CA VAL A 70 -4.74 1.87 -2.68
C VAL A 70 -5.11 0.50 -3.22
N ASP A 71 -6.40 0.18 -3.24
CA ASP A 71 -6.93 -1.07 -3.76
C ASP A 71 -6.65 -1.26 -5.26
N LEU A 72 -6.78 -0.18 -6.05
CA LEU A 72 -6.48 -0.20 -7.48
C LEU A 72 -4.98 -0.39 -7.75
N ALA A 73 -4.13 0.36 -7.04
CA ALA A 73 -2.68 0.21 -7.16
C ALA A 73 -2.22 -1.18 -6.71
N ALA A 74 -2.75 -1.71 -5.60
CA ALA A 74 -2.46 -3.07 -5.14
C ALA A 74 -2.89 -4.13 -6.14
N LYS A 75 -4.05 -3.95 -6.78
CA LYS A 75 -4.51 -4.83 -7.86
C LYS A 75 -3.56 -4.81 -9.06
N MET A 76 -3.11 -3.62 -9.50
CA MET A 76 -2.13 -3.49 -10.58
C MET A 76 -0.81 -4.21 -10.25
N ILE A 77 -0.37 -4.18 -8.99
CA ILE A 77 0.83 -4.89 -8.55
C ILE A 77 0.60 -6.40 -8.60
N ALA A 78 -0.51 -6.89 -8.03
CA ALA A 78 -0.83 -8.32 -7.96
C ALA A 78 -1.05 -8.95 -9.34
N GLU A 79 -1.67 -8.22 -10.27
CA GLU A 79 -1.98 -8.66 -11.64
C GLU A 79 -0.88 -8.28 -12.65
N SER A 80 0.28 -7.83 -12.16
CA SER A 80 1.37 -7.35 -13.01
C SER A 80 1.82 -8.41 -14.00
N SER A 81 1.95 -8.00 -15.25
CA SER A 81 2.55 -8.81 -16.29
C SER A 81 4.07 -8.95 -16.16
N LYS A 82 4.73 -8.17 -15.33
CA LYS A 82 6.17 -8.20 -15.05
C LYS A 82 6.41 -8.49 -13.57
N PRO A 83 7.49 -9.18 -13.18
CA PRO A 83 7.76 -9.48 -11.78
C PRO A 83 7.95 -8.19 -10.96
N ILE A 84 7.26 -8.13 -9.83
CA ILE A 84 7.41 -7.04 -8.85
C ILE A 84 7.80 -7.68 -7.52
N ALA A 85 8.84 -7.14 -6.88
CA ALA A 85 9.21 -7.46 -5.50
C ALA A 85 9.02 -6.24 -4.62
N THR A 86 8.93 -6.45 -3.31
CA THR A 86 8.95 -5.40 -2.29
C THR A 86 10.20 -5.50 -1.44
N TYR A 87 10.83 -4.37 -1.17
CA TYR A 87 11.90 -4.22 -0.20
C TYR A 87 11.47 -3.25 0.90
N VAL A 88 11.35 -3.75 2.13
CA VAL A 88 11.00 -2.96 3.32
C VAL A 88 12.28 -2.41 3.94
N ALA A 89 12.50 -1.10 3.78
CA ALA A 89 13.71 -0.43 4.25
C ALA A 89 13.64 0.01 5.74
N GLY A 90 12.42 0.19 6.26
CA GLY A 90 12.17 0.58 7.65
C GLY A 90 10.77 0.17 8.08
N THR A 91 9.76 0.98 7.77
CA THR A 91 8.38 0.71 8.11
C THR A 91 7.55 0.42 6.87
N MET A 92 6.69 -0.59 6.94
CA MET A 92 5.67 -0.89 5.93
C MET A 92 4.33 -1.09 6.63
N GLY A 93 3.65 0.02 6.97
CA GLY A 93 2.40 -0.01 7.73
C GLY A 93 1.16 0.26 6.87
N SER A 94 0.01 -0.28 7.27
CA SER A 94 -1.30 0.06 6.75
C SER A 94 -1.38 0.01 5.20
N ALA A 95 -1.68 1.11 4.52
CA ALA A 95 -1.75 1.17 3.05
C ALA A 95 -0.45 0.69 2.38
N HIS A 96 0.73 0.99 2.94
CA HIS A 96 2.00 0.45 2.43
C HIS A 96 2.09 -1.08 2.58
N PHE A 97 1.55 -1.65 3.66
CA PHE A 97 1.50 -3.09 3.84
C PHE A 97 0.59 -3.75 2.81
N TRP A 98 -0.55 -3.11 2.48
CA TRP A 98 -1.41 -3.58 1.40
C TRP A 98 -0.69 -3.62 0.06
N LEU A 99 -0.04 -2.49 -0.32
CA LEU A 99 0.71 -2.41 -1.58
C LEU A 99 1.88 -3.39 -1.62
N GLY A 100 2.67 -3.45 -0.55
CA GLY A 100 3.87 -4.27 -0.51
C GLY A 100 3.59 -5.77 -0.54
N THR A 101 2.54 -6.24 0.17
CA THR A 101 2.15 -7.65 0.17
C THR A 101 1.48 -8.10 -1.13
N ALA A 102 1.06 -7.17 -1.99
CA ALA A 102 0.55 -7.50 -3.32
C ALA A 102 1.64 -7.90 -4.32
N ALA A 103 2.91 -7.66 -4.02
CA ALA A 103 4.04 -8.07 -4.84
C ALA A 103 4.31 -9.58 -4.74
N GLY A 104 4.98 -10.13 -5.75
CA GLY A 104 5.28 -11.56 -5.83
C GLY A 104 6.32 -12.05 -4.81
N ARG A 105 7.10 -11.14 -4.20
CA ARG A 105 8.08 -11.46 -3.14
C ARG A 105 8.35 -10.26 -2.27
N THR A 106 8.49 -10.49 -0.96
CA THR A 106 8.80 -9.45 0.02
C THR A 106 10.12 -9.70 0.73
N PHE A 107 10.95 -8.67 0.81
CA PHE A 107 12.22 -8.64 1.51
C PHE A 107 12.18 -7.57 2.58
N ILE A 108 12.75 -7.85 3.75
CA ILE A 108 12.85 -6.88 4.85
C ILE A 108 14.29 -6.70 5.29
N ALA A 109 14.70 -5.45 5.48
CA ALA A 109 16.08 -5.08 5.73
C ALA A 109 16.64 -5.59 7.07
N SER A 110 15.81 -5.61 8.11
CA SER A 110 16.26 -5.80 9.48
C SER A 110 15.15 -6.30 10.40
N PRO A 111 15.50 -7.05 11.48
CA PRO A 111 14.56 -7.36 12.55
C PRO A 111 13.91 -6.13 13.21
N MET A 112 14.57 -4.96 13.14
CA MET A 112 14.08 -3.69 13.69
C MET A 112 13.08 -2.96 12.79
N CYS A 113 12.87 -3.42 11.56
CA CYS A 113 11.81 -2.90 10.69
C CYS A 113 10.44 -3.28 11.25
N GLU A 114 9.42 -2.49 10.87
CA GLU A 114 8.05 -2.67 11.37
C GLU A 114 7.08 -2.84 10.21
N VAL A 115 6.13 -3.79 10.34
CA VAL A 115 5.11 -4.04 9.32
C VAL A 115 3.75 -4.33 9.95
N GLY A 116 2.68 -4.26 9.12
CA GLY A 116 1.32 -4.59 9.58
C GLY A 116 0.41 -3.38 9.64
N SER A 117 -0.19 -3.08 10.80
CA SER A 117 -1.19 -2.00 10.94
C SER A 117 -2.37 -2.16 9.96
N VAL A 118 -2.88 -3.40 9.82
CA VAL A 118 -4.04 -3.71 8.98
C VAL A 118 -5.30 -3.20 9.65
N GLY A 119 -5.61 -1.93 9.40
CA GLY A 119 -6.72 -1.26 10.05
C GLY A 119 -7.15 0.01 9.32
N ILE A 120 -8.37 0.44 9.59
CA ILE A 120 -8.94 1.69 9.09
C ILE A 120 -9.32 2.55 10.30
N MET A 121 -8.95 3.81 10.28
CA MET A 121 -9.34 4.76 11.32
C MET A 121 -9.82 6.07 10.73
N LEU A 122 -10.61 6.79 11.49
CA LEU A 122 -11.01 8.17 11.23
C LEU A 122 -10.73 8.97 12.50
N THR A 123 -10.05 10.10 12.36
CA THR A 123 -9.89 11.06 13.46
C THR A 123 -11.00 12.10 13.37
N TYR A 124 -11.82 12.19 14.41
CA TYR A 124 -12.87 13.19 14.54
C TYR A 124 -12.45 14.29 15.51
N GLN A 125 -12.68 15.54 15.12
CA GLN A 125 -12.42 16.69 15.96
C GLN A 125 -13.61 17.68 15.86
N SER A 126 -14.26 17.99 17.00
CA SER A 126 -15.35 18.96 17.06
C SER A 126 -14.84 20.34 17.49
N PHE A 127 -15.21 21.36 16.74
CA PHE A 127 -15.01 22.77 17.09
C PHE A 127 -16.29 23.47 17.58
N LYS A 128 -17.41 22.76 17.69
CA LYS A 128 -18.74 23.30 18.03
C LYS A 128 -18.71 24.13 19.33
N ASN A 129 -18.13 23.59 20.39
CA ASN A 129 -18.01 24.28 21.67
C ASN A 129 -17.05 25.46 21.63
N TYR A 130 -16.00 25.40 20.82
CA TYR A 130 -15.08 26.50 20.62
C TYR A 130 -15.80 27.69 19.94
N PHE A 131 -16.49 27.44 18.83
CA PHE A 131 -17.26 28.48 18.12
C PHE A 131 -18.32 29.10 18.99
N LYS A 132 -19.06 28.32 19.76
CA LYS A 132 -20.05 28.80 20.71
C LYS A 132 -19.44 29.74 21.75
N LYS A 133 -18.26 29.43 22.30
CA LYS A 133 -17.54 30.29 23.26
C LYS A 133 -17.07 31.60 22.62
N GLN A 134 -16.81 31.63 21.33
CA GLN A 134 -16.43 32.82 20.56
C GLN A 134 -17.65 33.63 20.07
N GLY A 135 -18.87 33.22 20.40
CA GLY A 135 -20.10 33.89 19.95
C GLY A 135 -20.42 33.64 18.47
N ILE A 136 -19.81 32.63 17.87
CA ILE A 136 -20.04 32.23 16.48
C ILE A 136 -21.18 31.22 16.43
N ASP A 137 -22.27 31.56 15.71
CA ASP A 137 -23.38 30.66 15.42
C ASP A 137 -23.08 29.89 14.13
N TYR A 138 -22.48 28.69 14.23
CA TYR A 138 -22.18 27.83 13.11
C TYR A 138 -23.35 26.88 12.87
N ARG A 139 -23.90 26.87 11.64
CA ARG A 139 -25.02 26.01 11.24
C ARG A 139 -24.75 25.38 9.88
N GLU A 140 -25.04 24.09 9.78
CA GLU A 140 -25.16 23.37 8.50
C GLU A 140 -26.65 23.24 8.16
N ILE A 141 -27.05 23.66 6.97
CA ILE A 141 -28.45 23.63 6.54
C ILE A 141 -28.58 22.70 5.34
N TYR A 142 -29.49 21.75 5.46
CA TYR A 142 -29.75 20.71 4.46
C TYR A 142 -31.21 20.80 4.02
N PRO A 143 -31.53 20.50 2.73
CA PRO A 143 -32.92 20.26 2.34
C PRO A 143 -33.41 18.94 2.93
N ASP A 144 -34.73 18.83 3.22
CA ASP A 144 -35.33 17.63 3.82
C ASP A 144 -35.05 16.35 3.01
N SER A 145 -34.88 16.50 1.69
CA SER A 145 -34.54 15.39 0.77
C SER A 145 -33.08 14.91 0.87
N ALA A 146 -32.23 15.58 1.65
CA ALA A 146 -30.81 15.24 1.84
C ALA A 146 -30.45 15.04 3.32
N ASP A 147 -31.36 14.46 4.08
CA ASP A 147 -31.26 14.21 5.52
C ASP A 147 -30.07 13.31 5.91
N LEU A 148 -29.60 12.46 4.99
CA LEU A 148 -28.42 11.60 5.22
C LEU A 148 -27.09 12.27 4.91
N LYS A 149 -27.08 13.49 4.34
CA LYS A 149 -25.83 14.18 4.07
C LYS A 149 -25.12 14.56 5.39
N ASN A 150 -23.84 14.18 5.53
CA ASN A 150 -23.05 14.34 6.76
C ASN A 150 -23.72 13.70 8.00
N TYR A 151 -24.67 12.77 7.82
CA TYR A 151 -25.39 12.13 8.92
C TYR A 151 -24.45 11.50 9.96
N GLU A 152 -23.40 10.83 9.51
CA GLU A 152 -22.41 10.19 10.39
C GLU A 152 -21.71 11.19 11.31
N THR A 153 -21.31 12.36 10.79
CA THR A 153 -20.69 13.43 11.58
C THR A 153 -21.68 14.05 12.53
N ARG A 154 -22.92 14.32 12.08
CA ARG A 154 -23.99 14.88 12.92
C ARG A 154 -24.37 13.93 14.05
N ALA A 155 -24.44 12.63 13.80
CA ALA A 155 -24.71 11.63 14.82
C ALA A 155 -23.70 11.67 15.97
N ILE A 156 -22.42 11.91 15.66
CA ILE A 156 -21.40 12.13 16.71
C ILE A 156 -21.60 13.48 17.41
N GLU A 157 -21.79 14.56 16.65
CA GLU A 157 -21.84 15.92 17.20
C GLU A 157 -23.07 16.18 18.06
N ASP A 158 -24.22 15.69 17.63
CA ASP A 158 -25.52 15.99 18.27
C ASP A 158 -25.93 14.91 19.28
N ASP A 159 -25.65 13.64 18.98
CA ASP A 159 -26.12 12.48 19.73
C ASP A 159 -25.00 11.68 20.43
N ASN A 160 -23.74 12.07 20.26
CA ASN A 160 -22.56 11.31 20.71
C ASN A 160 -22.57 9.85 20.23
N ASN A 161 -23.10 9.63 19.03
CA ASN A 161 -23.30 8.32 18.42
C ASN A 161 -22.27 8.09 17.30
N GLU A 162 -21.28 7.24 17.58
CA GLU A 162 -20.22 6.85 16.63
C GLU A 162 -20.62 5.67 15.73
N GLU A 163 -21.73 5.01 15.99
CA GLU A 163 -22.09 3.76 15.34
C GLU A 163 -22.18 3.85 13.80
N PRO A 164 -22.77 4.90 13.21
CA PRO A 164 -22.83 5.02 11.75
C PRO A 164 -21.45 5.07 11.10
N ILE A 165 -20.49 5.80 11.69
CA ILE A 165 -19.10 5.85 11.20
C ILE A 165 -18.41 4.50 11.39
N LYS A 166 -18.55 3.85 12.54
CA LYS A 166 -17.97 2.53 12.80
C LYS A 166 -18.44 1.48 11.79
N GLN A 167 -19.71 1.49 11.43
CA GLN A 167 -20.26 0.58 10.41
C GLN A 167 -19.59 0.79 9.04
N ARG A 168 -19.42 2.03 8.59
CA ARG A 168 -18.72 2.32 7.34
C ARG A 168 -17.24 1.92 7.39
N LEU A 169 -16.55 2.22 8.50
CA LEU A 169 -15.15 1.83 8.67
C LEU A 169 -14.99 0.30 8.71
N ALA A 170 -15.94 -0.44 9.29
CA ALA A 170 -15.93 -1.90 9.32
C ALA A 170 -16.00 -2.51 7.91
N VAL A 171 -16.81 -1.94 7.00
CA VAL A 171 -16.85 -2.38 5.60
C VAL A 171 -15.49 -2.18 4.92
N MET A 172 -14.89 -1.01 5.07
CA MET A 172 -13.58 -0.71 4.49
C MET A 172 -12.47 -1.60 5.09
N HIS A 173 -12.53 -1.81 6.40
CA HIS A 173 -11.60 -2.70 7.10
C HIS A 173 -11.71 -4.14 6.57
N ARG A 174 -12.92 -4.64 6.36
CA ARG A 174 -13.13 -5.99 5.80
C ARG A 174 -12.53 -6.12 4.41
N ILE A 175 -12.69 -5.13 3.53
CA ILE A 175 -12.07 -5.10 2.19
C ILE A 175 -10.55 -5.19 2.30
N PHE A 176 -9.94 -4.44 3.23
CA PHE A 176 -8.51 -4.48 3.48
C PHE A 176 -8.06 -5.85 3.99
N CYS A 177 -8.74 -6.40 5.00
CA CYS A 177 -8.44 -7.73 5.55
C CYS A 177 -8.51 -8.83 4.47
N ASP A 178 -9.54 -8.80 3.63
CA ASP A 178 -9.70 -9.77 2.54
C ASP A 178 -8.57 -9.67 1.50
N ALA A 179 -8.07 -8.46 1.24
CA ALA A 179 -6.93 -8.26 0.37
C ALA A 179 -5.64 -8.84 0.97
N ILE A 180 -5.35 -8.55 2.25
CA ILE A 180 -4.18 -9.10 2.95
C ILE A 180 -4.29 -10.62 3.06
N SER A 181 -5.45 -11.15 3.36
CA SER A 181 -5.72 -12.59 3.40
C SER A 181 -5.33 -13.26 2.06
N ARG A 182 -5.75 -12.69 0.94
CA ARG A 182 -5.36 -13.19 -0.39
C ARG A 182 -3.87 -13.07 -0.66
N ASN A 183 -3.28 -11.90 -0.37
CA ASN A 183 -1.88 -11.62 -0.66
C ASN A 183 -0.92 -12.56 0.11
N LEU A 184 -1.24 -12.84 1.37
CA LEU A 184 -0.42 -13.69 2.23
C LEU A 184 -0.81 -15.18 2.21
N GLY A 185 -1.95 -15.53 1.62
CA GLY A 185 -2.48 -16.90 1.68
C GLY A 185 -2.92 -17.32 3.09
N ILE A 186 -3.24 -16.37 3.97
CA ILE A 186 -3.66 -16.57 5.36
C ILE A 186 -5.18 -16.37 5.43
N ALA A 187 -5.92 -17.35 5.99
CA ALA A 187 -7.36 -17.19 6.18
C ALA A 187 -7.68 -16.02 7.11
N TYR A 188 -8.70 -15.24 6.76
CA TYR A 188 -9.16 -14.17 7.64
C TYR A 188 -9.71 -14.75 8.96
N ASP A 189 -9.14 -14.27 10.06
CA ASP A 189 -9.59 -14.53 11.41
C ASP A 189 -9.68 -13.19 12.18
N PRO A 190 -10.86 -12.75 12.62
CA PRO A 190 -11.03 -11.49 13.34
C PRO A 190 -10.28 -11.44 14.69
N GLU A 191 -9.87 -12.59 15.22
CA GLU A 191 -9.10 -12.65 16.47
C GLU A 191 -7.58 -12.62 16.22
N LEU A 192 -7.13 -12.84 14.98
CA LEU A 192 -5.71 -12.78 14.66
C LEU A 192 -5.20 -11.33 14.76
N PRO A 193 -4.16 -11.06 15.56
CA PRO A 193 -3.63 -9.70 15.77
C PRO A 193 -3.29 -8.95 14.47
N LEU A 194 -2.90 -9.66 13.40
CA LEU A 194 -2.67 -9.10 12.08
C LEU A 194 -3.87 -8.29 11.58
N PHE A 195 -5.08 -8.87 11.66
CA PHE A 195 -6.32 -8.25 11.18
C PHE A 195 -6.96 -7.28 12.18
N ARG A 196 -6.31 -7.08 13.33
CA ARG A 196 -6.74 -6.15 14.39
C ARG A 196 -5.87 -4.88 14.44
N GLY A 197 -5.03 -4.66 13.44
CA GLY A 197 -4.21 -3.46 13.34
C GLY A 197 -2.88 -3.51 14.08
N GLN A 198 -2.42 -4.68 14.53
CA GLN A 198 -1.14 -4.80 15.22
C GLN A 198 0.03 -4.52 14.28
N ILE A 199 1.07 -3.90 14.82
CA ILE A 199 2.38 -3.72 14.19
C ILE A 199 3.30 -4.83 14.69
N PHE A 200 4.11 -5.39 13.81
CA PHE A 200 5.06 -6.46 14.08
C PHE A 200 6.46 -6.03 13.71
N THR A 201 7.44 -6.43 14.50
CA THR A 201 8.85 -6.31 14.16
C THR A 201 9.21 -7.27 13.03
N GLY A 202 10.31 -6.99 12.32
CA GLY A 202 10.72 -7.77 11.15
C GLY A 202 10.94 -9.24 11.42
N ASP A 203 11.50 -9.60 12.61
CA ASP A 203 11.68 -10.98 13.02
C ASP A 203 10.35 -11.72 13.22
N VAL A 204 9.39 -11.08 13.90
CA VAL A 204 8.05 -11.63 14.09
C VAL A 204 7.30 -11.75 12.75
N ALA A 205 7.45 -10.76 11.87
CA ALA A 205 6.81 -10.76 10.57
C ALA A 205 7.30 -11.90 9.66
N VAL A 206 8.60 -12.14 9.65
CA VAL A 206 9.20 -13.26 8.89
C VAL A 206 8.81 -14.61 9.52
N ALA A 207 8.87 -14.72 10.83
CA ALA A 207 8.51 -15.96 11.53
C ALA A 207 7.05 -16.38 11.33
N ASN A 208 6.13 -15.41 11.16
CA ASN A 208 4.71 -15.65 10.91
C ASN A 208 4.32 -15.70 9.41
N GLY A 209 5.28 -15.54 8.50
CA GLY A 209 5.02 -15.54 7.06
C GLY A 209 4.30 -14.29 6.55
N TYR A 210 4.32 -13.17 7.29
CA TYR A 210 3.79 -11.88 6.83
C TYR A 210 4.75 -11.19 5.86
N ILE A 211 6.02 -11.54 5.95
CA ILE A 211 7.12 -11.18 5.04
C ILE A 211 7.87 -12.46 4.69
N ASP A 212 8.30 -12.61 3.46
CA ASP A 212 8.93 -13.86 3.00
C ASP A 212 10.31 -14.09 3.63
N GLN A 213 11.17 -13.05 3.67
CA GLN A 213 12.53 -13.22 4.19
C GLN A 213 13.25 -11.90 4.48
N PHE A 214 14.31 -12.00 5.25
CA PHE A 214 15.32 -10.93 5.33
C PHE A 214 16.11 -10.86 4.03
N GLY A 215 16.54 -9.65 3.65
CA GLY A 215 17.36 -9.42 2.47
C GLY A 215 17.64 -7.96 2.23
N THR A 216 18.46 -7.71 1.23
CA THR A 216 18.85 -6.37 0.76
C THR A 216 18.01 -5.93 -0.45
N LEU A 217 18.12 -4.66 -0.83
CA LEU A 217 17.55 -4.17 -2.09
C LEU A 217 18.10 -4.95 -3.29
N GLU A 218 19.39 -5.30 -3.26
CA GLU A 218 20.06 -6.09 -4.28
C GLU A 218 19.47 -7.50 -4.40
N ASP A 219 19.06 -8.11 -3.28
CA ASP A 219 18.41 -9.42 -3.30
C ASP A 219 17.03 -9.34 -3.95
N ALA A 220 16.26 -8.29 -3.66
CA ALA A 220 14.98 -8.02 -4.32
C ALA A 220 15.14 -7.83 -5.84
N VAL A 221 16.14 -7.04 -6.27
CA VAL A 221 16.46 -6.83 -7.70
C VAL A 221 16.88 -8.16 -8.37
N LYS A 222 17.75 -8.95 -7.73
CA LYS A 222 18.16 -10.27 -8.27
C LYS A 222 16.98 -11.20 -8.43
N TRP A 223 16.04 -11.20 -7.48
CA TRP A 223 14.82 -12.00 -7.59
C TRP A 223 13.98 -11.57 -8.80
N VAL A 224 13.77 -10.24 -9.00
CA VAL A 224 13.05 -9.72 -10.17
C VAL A 224 13.70 -10.14 -11.47
N LEU A 225 15.02 -10.01 -11.59
CA LEU A 225 15.78 -10.45 -12.79
C LEU A 225 15.64 -11.95 -13.06
N ALA A 226 15.70 -12.77 -12.01
CA ALA A 226 15.53 -14.22 -12.13
C ALA A 226 14.11 -14.57 -12.63
N GLN A 227 13.07 -13.95 -12.08
CA GLN A 227 11.68 -14.18 -12.51
C GLN A 227 11.45 -13.70 -13.94
N ALA A 228 12.01 -12.55 -14.33
CA ALA A 228 11.92 -12.04 -15.69
C ALA A 228 12.59 -13.01 -16.70
N THR A 229 13.71 -13.61 -16.32
CA THR A 229 14.40 -14.62 -17.14
C THR A 229 13.56 -15.90 -17.32
N VAL A 230 13.01 -16.43 -16.22
CA VAL A 230 12.11 -17.61 -16.25
C VAL A 230 10.92 -17.35 -17.18
N ARG A 231 10.32 -16.17 -17.07
CA ARG A 231 9.19 -15.78 -17.91
C ARG A 231 9.56 -15.75 -19.40
N LYS A 232 10.68 -15.11 -19.77
CA LYS A 232 11.14 -15.08 -21.16
C LYS A 232 11.37 -16.48 -21.72
N VAL A 233 11.92 -17.39 -20.91
CA VAL A 233 12.11 -18.79 -21.29
C VAL A 233 10.76 -19.46 -21.54
N ASN A 234 9.78 -19.30 -20.64
CA ASN A 234 8.45 -19.87 -20.78
C ASN A 234 7.74 -19.35 -22.04
N GLU A 235 7.81 -18.05 -22.30
CA GLU A 235 7.25 -17.41 -23.50
C GLU A 235 7.91 -17.96 -24.80
N MET A 236 9.23 -18.20 -24.77
CA MET A 236 9.98 -18.74 -25.93
C MET A 236 9.62 -20.18 -26.25
N TYR A 237 9.34 -21.00 -25.25
CA TYR A 237 9.03 -22.44 -25.41
C TYR A 237 7.54 -22.77 -25.34
N ASN A 238 6.64 -21.76 -25.19
CA ASN A 238 5.19 -21.92 -25.03
C ASN A 238 4.78 -22.88 -23.88
N ILE A 239 5.46 -22.83 -22.74
CA ILE A 239 5.21 -23.61 -21.52
C ILE A 239 4.76 -22.75 -20.35
#